data_42801d42773784c5fef2b6cab6fb82cc
#
_entry.id   42801d42773784c5fef2b6cab6fb82cc
#
_cell.length_a   1.000
_cell.length_b   1.000
_cell.length_c   1.000
_cell.angle_alpha   90.00
_cell.angle_beta   90.00
_cell.angle_gamma   90.00
#
_symmetry.space_group_name_H-M   'P 1'
#
loop_
_entity.id
_entity.type
_entity.pdbx_description
1 polymer ?
#
loop_
_entity_poly.entity_id
_entity_poly.type
_entity_poly.pdbx_seq_one_letter_code
_entity_poly.pdbx_strand_id
1 'polypeptide(L)'
;MKLFLSSKNINNEQLPYFKALVGKELGSIRFALIENASDLHKEENKGFVYDTRSALMNLGMQIELIDIHEYINNGDAIVGKLKDFDVIWIGGGNTYYIRYLLKITELDKHLKELIQSGIVYGGGSAGAIVAGPTIKTFHEADSPTYEMIDSGLHLCDFVVIPHW
;
A
#
# COMPACT_ATOMS: atom_id res chain seq x y z
N MET A 1 7.39 6.58 -12.97
CA MET A 1 7.09 6.00 -11.64
C MET A 1 6.99 4.49 -11.78
N LYS A 2 7.42 3.74 -10.77
CA LYS A 2 7.35 2.27 -10.73
C LYS A 2 6.16 1.86 -9.86
N LEU A 3 5.11 1.30 -10.48
CA LEU A 3 3.89 0.88 -9.79
C LEU A 3 3.63 -0.60 -10.04
N PHE A 4 3.26 -1.33 -9.00
CA PHE A 4 2.80 -2.71 -9.07
C PHE A 4 1.44 -2.82 -8.37
N LEU A 5 0.37 -2.84 -9.13
CA LEU A 5 -1.00 -2.81 -8.62
C LEU A 5 -1.67 -4.17 -8.87
N SER A 6 -2.25 -4.75 -7.84
CA SER A 6 -2.85 -6.08 -7.90
C SER A 6 -4.16 -6.14 -7.11
N SER A 7 -4.93 -7.20 -7.34
CA SER A 7 -6.16 -7.44 -6.57
C SER A 7 -5.88 -7.90 -5.13
N LYS A 8 -4.71 -8.52 -4.86
CA LYS A 8 -4.44 -9.09 -3.53
C LYS A 8 -2.96 -9.01 -3.14
N ASN A 9 -2.11 -9.82 -3.76
CA ASN A 9 -0.68 -9.94 -3.48
C ASN A 9 0.09 -10.18 -4.79
N ILE A 10 1.36 -10.59 -4.69
CA ILE A 10 2.20 -11.01 -5.82
C ILE A 10 2.07 -12.52 -5.97
N ASN A 11 1.45 -12.98 -7.05
CA ASN A 11 1.36 -14.41 -7.37
C ASN A 11 2.54 -14.88 -8.25
N ASN A 12 2.63 -16.20 -8.47
CA ASN A 12 3.73 -16.80 -9.23
C ASN A 12 3.83 -16.30 -10.68
N GLU A 13 2.70 -15.98 -11.33
CA GLU A 13 2.67 -15.47 -12.71
C GLU A 13 3.15 -14.02 -12.77
N GLN A 14 2.89 -13.24 -11.73
CA GLN A 14 3.26 -11.83 -11.60
C GLN A 14 4.70 -11.64 -11.13
N LEU A 15 5.26 -12.63 -10.44
CA LEU A 15 6.58 -12.54 -9.78
C LEU A 15 7.71 -12.13 -10.73
N PRO A 16 7.82 -12.65 -11.97
CA PRO A 16 8.86 -12.23 -12.92
C PRO A 16 8.77 -10.73 -13.26
N TYR A 17 7.56 -10.20 -13.43
CA TYR A 17 7.33 -8.78 -13.71
C TYR A 17 7.68 -7.91 -12.51
N PHE A 18 7.31 -8.35 -11.30
CA PHE A 18 7.67 -7.67 -10.06
C PHE A 18 9.20 -7.60 -9.88
N LYS A 19 9.92 -8.72 -10.06
CA LYS A 19 11.38 -8.75 -10.00
C LYS A 19 12.02 -7.78 -11.00
N ALA A 20 11.54 -7.80 -12.25
CA ALA A 20 12.04 -6.90 -13.28
C ALA A 20 11.81 -5.42 -12.94
N LEU A 21 10.65 -5.10 -12.33
CA LEU A 21 10.29 -3.74 -11.92
C LEU A 21 11.20 -3.23 -10.79
N VAL A 22 11.47 -4.08 -9.78
CA VAL A 22 12.36 -3.74 -8.65
C VAL A 22 13.83 -3.73 -9.11
N GLY A 23 14.22 -4.68 -9.96
CA GLY A 23 15.58 -4.80 -10.50
C GLY A 23 16.57 -5.42 -9.52
N LYS A 24 16.09 -6.22 -8.56
CA LYS A 24 16.90 -6.92 -7.54
C LYS A 24 16.49 -8.37 -7.38
N GLU A 25 17.38 -9.19 -6.85
CA GLU A 25 17.05 -10.54 -6.40
C GLU A 25 16.18 -10.50 -5.15
N LEU A 26 15.21 -11.43 -5.02
CA LEU A 26 14.18 -11.43 -3.97
C LEU A 26 14.76 -11.28 -2.57
N GLY A 27 15.78 -12.08 -2.22
CA GLY A 27 16.40 -12.06 -0.89
C GLY A 27 17.11 -10.75 -0.52
N SER A 28 17.34 -9.86 -1.49
CA SER A 28 17.96 -8.56 -1.26
C SER A 28 16.96 -7.39 -1.28
N ILE A 29 15.67 -7.65 -1.59
CA ILE A 29 14.62 -6.62 -1.61
C ILE A 29 14.22 -6.27 -0.18
N ARG A 30 14.39 -5.00 0.20
CA ARG A 30 13.84 -4.43 1.44
C ARG A 30 12.42 -3.96 1.17
N PHE A 31 11.47 -4.58 1.83
CA PHE A 31 10.05 -4.43 1.55
C PHE A 31 9.30 -3.90 2.78
N ALA A 32 8.80 -2.68 2.68
CA ALA A 32 7.94 -2.07 3.70
C ALA A 32 6.48 -2.49 3.45
N LEU A 33 5.88 -3.21 4.38
CA LEU A 33 4.48 -3.66 4.31
C LEU A 33 3.63 -2.85 5.28
N ILE A 34 2.69 -2.07 4.73
CA ILE A 34 1.70 -1.27 5.46
C ILE A 34 0.35 -1.97 5.39
N GLU A 35 -0.17 -2.41 6.55
CA GLU A 35 -1.43 -3.18 6.64
C GLU A 35 -2.58 -2.39 7.29
N ASN A 36 -2.35 -1.12 7.62
CA ASN A 36 -3.30 -0.27 8.35
C ASN A 36 -4.67 -0.08 7.67
N ALA A 37 -4.80 -0.36 6.37
CA ALA A 37 -6.12 -0.42 5.72
C ALA A 37 -7.08 -1.40 6.41
N SER A 38 -6.55 -2.40 7.12
CA SER A 38 -7.31 -3.46 7.79
C SER A 38 -7.66 -3.16 9.25
N ASP A 39 -7.23 -2.03 9.83
CA ASP A 39 -7.36 -1.77 11.27
C ASP A 39 -8.81 -1.73 11.76
N LEU A 40 -9.73 -1.28 10.90
CA LEU A 40 -11.16 -1.24 11.23
C LEU A 40 -11.84 -2.62 11.19
N HIS A 41 -11.18 -3.65 10.68
CA HIS A 41 -11.71 -5.01 10.66
C HIS A 41 -11.52 -5.65 12.03
N LYS A 42 -12.56 -6.39 12.48
CA LYS A 42 -12.44 -7.26 13.66
C LYS A 42 -11.40 -8.34 13.39
N GLU A 43 -10.71 -8.77 14.44
CA GLU A 43 -9.62 -9.75 14.33
C GLU A 43 -10.03 -11.03 13.61
N GLU A 44 -11.24 -11.52 13.88
CA GLU A 44 -11.85 -12.70 13.25
C GLU A 44 -11.99 -12.58 11.72
N ASN A 45 -12.01 -11.34 11.19
CA ASN A 45 -12.16 -11.03 9.77
C ASN A 45 -10.84 -10.67 9.07
N LYS A 46 -9.69 -10.73 9.78
CA LYS A 46 -8.36 -10.39 9.23
C LYS A 46 -7.64 -11.55 8.56
N GLY A 47 -8.28 -12.69 8.33
CA GLY A 47 -7.65 -13.84 7.66
C GLY A 47 -6.96 -13.46 6.34
N PHE A 48 -7.58 -12.59 5.52
CA PHE A 48 -7.01 -12.13 4.26
C PHE A 48 -5.69 -11.34 4.43
N VAL A 49 -5.51 -10.63 5.56
CA VAL A 49 -4.27 -9.89 5.89
C VAL A 49 -3.15 -10.89 6.16
N TYR A 50 -3.42 -11.89 7.01
CA TYR A 50 -2.45 -12.92 7.38
C TYR A 50 -2.06 -13.80 6.18
N ASP A 51 -3.03 -14.15 5.34
CA ASP A 51 -2.78 -14.87 4.09
C ASP A 51 -1.86 -14.08 3.14
N THR A 52 -2.15 -12.78 2.99
CA THR A 52 -1.34 -11.89 2.14
C THR A 52 0.07 -11.74 2.70
N ARG A 53 0.21 -11.49 4.00
CA ARG A 53 1.51 -11.39 4.68
C ARG A 53 2.32 -12.67 4.52
N SER A 54 1.71 -13.82 4.77
CA SER A 54 2.35 -15.13 4.63
C SER A 54 2.80 -15.38 3.19
N ALA A 55 1.95 -15.06 2.21
CA ALA A 55 2.30 -15.21 0.80
C ALA A 55 3.51 -14.34 0.41
N LEU A 56 3.55 -13.08 0.86
CA LEU A 56 4.67 -12.17 0.61
C LEU A 56 5.96 -12.63 1.30
N MET A 57 5.87 -13.07 2.56
CA MET A 57 7.01 -13.60 3.32
C MET A 57 7.61 -14.84 2.65
N ASN A 58 6.78 -15.72 2.09
CA ASN A 58 7.21 -16.94 1.40
C ASN A 58 7.98 -16.65 0.10
N LEU A 59 7.91 -15.43 -0.45
CA LEU A 59 8.75 -15.03 -1.58
C LEU A 59 10.22 -14.80 -1.22
N GLY A 60 10.54 -14.74 0.08
CA GLY A 60 11.92 -14.63 0.57
C GLY A 60 12.49 -13.23 0.60
N MET A 61 11.65 -12.19 0.49
CA MET A 61 12.08 -10.79 0.62
C MET A 61 12.29 -10.40 2.10
N GLN A 62 13.03 -9.32 2.33
CA GLN A 62 13.26 -8.76 3.66
C GLN A 62 12.08 -7.84 4.03
N ILE A 63 11.00 -8.42 4.56
CA ILE A 63 9.77 -7.69 4.87
C ILE A 63 9.83 -7.09 6.26
N GLU A 64 9.51 -5.81 6.35
CA GLU A 64 9.28 -5.09 7.60
C GLU A 64 7.84 -4.55 7.62
N LEU A 65 7.12 -4.82 8.71
CA LEU A 65 5.79 -4.25 8.94
C LEU A 65 5.95 -2.81 9.42
N ILE A 66 5.28 -1.90 8.75
CA ILE A 66 5.30 -0.47 9.10
C ILE A 66 3.90 -0.07 9.57
N ASP A 67 3.78 0.28 10.85
CA ASP A 67 2.58 0.89 11.41
C ASP A 67 2.64 2.40 11.20
N ILE A 68 1.83 2.92 10.28
CA ILE A 68 1.86 4.35 9.96
C ILE A 68 1.21 5.24 11.03
N HIS A 69 0.49 4.68 12.02
CA HIS A 69 0.00 5.47 13.16
C HIS A 69 1.13 6.10 13.98
N GLU A 70 2.30 5.46 14.01
CA GLU A 70 3.48 5.99 14.72
C GLU A 70 3.99 7.32 14.13
N TYR A 71 3.49 7.69 12.94
CA TYR A 71 3.95 8.85 12.17
C TYR A 71 2.89 9.93 11.95
N ILE A 72 1.81 9.94 12.74
CA ILE A 72 0.76 10.97 12.63
C ILE A 72 1.38 12.36 12.82
N ASN A 73 1.09 13.27 11.88
CA ASN A 73 1.63 14.64 11.81
C ASN A 73 3.18 14.69 11.79
N ASN A 74 3.82 13.67 11.23
CA ASN A 74 5.29 13.59 11.17
C ASN A 74 5.77 13.04 9.81
N GLY A 75 5.53 13.80 8.76
CA GLY A 75 5.90 13.45 7.38
C GLY A 75 7.39 13.20 7.19
N ASP A 76 8.25 13.99 7.84
CA ASP A 76 9.70 13.81 7.75
C ASP A 76 10.16 12.48 8.34
N ALA A 77 9.57 12.05 9.46
CA ALA A 77 9.92 10.79 10.10
C ALA A 77 9.50 9.57 9.26
N ILE A 78 8.28 9.59 8.69
CA ILE A 78 7.84 8.48 7.83
C ILE A 78 8.67 8.42 6.53
N VAL A 79 9.02 9.55 5.93
CA VAL A 79 9.93 9.61 4.77
C VAL A 79 11.31 9.08 5.15
N GLY A 80 11.86 9.53 6.29
CA GLY A 80 13.14 9.03 6.83
C GLY A 80 13.15 7.52 7.02
N LYS A 81 12.00 6.95 7.46
CA LYS A 81 11.82 5.49 7.61
C LYS A 81 11.78 4.77 6.27
N LEU A 82 11.02 5.31 5.29
CA LEU A 82 10.70 4.60 4.04
C LEU A 82 11.76 4.75 2.95
N LYS A 83 12.58 5.79 2.96
CA LYS A 83 13.56 6.12 1.89
C LYS A 83 14.57 5.01 1.59
N ASP A 84 14.84 4.13 2.54
CA ASP A 84 15.83 3.05 2.40
C ASP A 84 15.22 1.71 1.97
N PHE A 85 13.91 1.66 1.72
CA PHE A 85 13.24 0.49 1.18
C PHE A 85 13.26 0.48 -0.35
N ASP A 86 13.19 -0.71 -0.94
CA ASP A 86 13.05 -0.89 -2.39
C ASP A 86 11.60 -0.88 -2.82
N VAL A 87 10.71 -1.31 -1.92
CA VAL A 87 9.27 -1.43 -2.14
C VAL A 87 8.52 -0.87 -0.94
N ILE A 88 7.50 -0.05 -1.20
CA ILE A 88 6.48 0.34 -0.24
C ILE A 88 5.18 -0.30 -0.70
N TRP A 89 4.65 -1.23 0.09
CA TRP A 89 3.42 -1.96 -0.23
C TRP A 89 2.30 -1.60 0.74
N ILE A 90 1.17 -1.16 0.19
CA ILE A 90 -0.06 -0.94 0.95
C ILE A 90 -1.00 -2.12 0.70
N GLY A 91 -1.42 -2.79 1.77
CA GLY A 91 -2.30 -3.95 1.74
C GLY A 91 -3.77 -3.61 1.51
N GLY A 92 -4.59 -4.67 1.54
CA GLY A 92 -6.04 -4.58 1.43
C GLY A 92 -6.72 -4.18 2.74
N GLY A 93 -7.99 -3.75 2.65
CA GLY A 93 -8.85 -3.32 3.73
C GLY A 93 -9.78 -2.19 3.32
N ASN A 94 -10.04 -1.27 4.24
CA ASN A 94 -10.88 -0.10 4.00
C ASN A 94 -10.09 0.98 3.23
N THR A 95 -10.55 1.29 2.01
CA THR A 95 -9.87 2.23 1.10
C THR A 95 -9.94 3.67 1.60
N TYR A 96 -11.06 4.09 2.16
CA TYR A 96 -11.20 5.44 2.71
C TYR A 96 -10.37 5.63 3.97
N TYR A 97 -10.31 4.61 4.81
CA TYR A 97 -9.51 4.66 6.03
C TYR A 97 -8.01 4.78 5.74
N ILE A 98 -7.48 3.94 4.85
CA ILE A 98 -6.07 4.08 4.47
C ILE A 98 -5.79 5.42 3.80
N ARG A 99 -6.71 5.95 2.97
CA ARG A 99 -6.56 7.29 2.37
C ARG A 99 -6.50 8.39 3.44
N TYR A 100 -7.35 8.29 4.48
CA TYR A 100 -7.32 9.18 5.63
C TYR A 100 -5.99 9.09 6.39
N LEU A 101 -5.52 7.88 6.71
CA LEU A 101 -4.23 7.69 7.39
C LEU A 101 -3.05 8.26 6.60
N LEU A 102 -3.01 8.05 5.29
CA LEU A 102 -1.98 8.62 4.42
C LEU A 102 -1.96 10.16 4.47
N LYS A 103 -3.11 10.80 4.63
CA LYS A 103 -3.21 12.26 4.81
C LYS A 103 -2.68 12.70 6.17
N ILE A 104 -3.15 12.09 7.26
CA ILE A 104 -2.77 12.56 8.63
C ILE A 104 -1.32 12.22 9.00
N THR A 105 -0.69 11.25 8.32
CA THR A 105 0.74 10.96 8.43
C THR A 105 1.57 11.80 7.45
N GLU A 106 0.92 12.60 6.61
CA GLU A 106 1.53 13.39 5.53
C GLU A 106 2.26 12.56 4.45
N LEU A 107 2.16 11.23 4.52
CA LEU A 107 2.82 10.34 3.56
C LEU A 107 2.31 10.56 2.12
N ASP A 108 1.03 10.93 1.95
CA ASP A 108 0.45 11.25 0.64
C ASP A 108 1.17 12.39 -0.08
N LYS A 109 1.77 13.34 0.64
CA LYS A 109 2.55 14.45 0.06
C LYS A 109 3.91 13.99 -0.48
N HIS A 110 4.48 12.92 0.09
CA HIS A 110 5.86 12.47 -0.16
C HIS A 110 5.96 11.20 -1.00
N LEU A 111 4.89 10.40 -1.10
CA LEU A 111 4.93 9.13 -1.84
C LEU A 111 5.40 9.29 -3.28
N LYS A 112 4.96 10.35 -3.97
CA LYS A 112 5.36 10.58 -5.35
C LYS A 112 6.88 10.80 -5.50
N GLU A 113 7.48 11.55 -4.59
CA GLU A 113 8.93 11.79 -4.57
C GLU A 113 9.70 10.49 -4.25
N LEU A 114 9.24 9.71 -3.26
CA LEU A 114 9.82 8.42 -2.92
C LEU A 114 9.81 7.46 -4.12
N ILE A 115 8.71 7.40 -4.87
CA ILE A 115 8.61 6.55 -6.06
C ILE A 115 9.51 7.08 -7.19
N GLN A 116 9.61 8.40 -7.36
CA GLN A 116 10.49 9.03 -8.34
C GLN A 116 11.97 8.79 -8.02
N SER A 117 12.34 8.64 -6.75
CA SER A 117 13.71 8.29 -6.35
C SER A 117 14.10 6.83 -6.67
N GLY A 118 13.14 6.02 -7.14
CA GLY A 118 13.38 4.65 -7.59
C GLY A 118 12.66 3.56 -6.81
N ILE A 119 12.02 3.92 -5.69
CA ILE A 119 11.21 2.99 -4.88
C ILE A 119 10.00 2.52 -5.68
N VAL A 120 9.65 1.25 -5.60
CA VAL A 120 8.45 0.69 -6.19
C VAL A 120 7.28 0.88 -5.23
N TYR A 121 6.19 1.51 -5.69
CA TYR A 121 4.93 1.45 -4.99
C TYR A 121 4.21 0.16 -5.34
N GLY A 122 3.86 -0.62 -4.35
CA GLY A 122 3.01 -1.79 -4.48
C GLY A 122 1.65 -1.57 -3.81
N GLY A 123 0.59 -2.07 -4.42
CA GLY A 123 -0.74 -1.99 -3.84
C GLY A 123 -1.55 -3.26 -4.07
N GLY A 124 -2.11 -3.82 -2.99
CA GLY A 124 -3.10 -4.89 -3.04
C GLY A 124 -4.48 -4.38 -2.68
N SER A 125 -5.52 -4.66 -3.48
CA SER A 125 -6.91 -4.25 -3.20
C SER A 125 -7.01 -2.75 -2.86
N ALA A 126 -7.30 -2.37 -1.61
CA ALA A 126 -7.39 -0.98 -1.16
C ALA A 126 -6.14 -0.16 -1.51
N GLY A 127 -4.94 -0.74 -1.34
CA GLY A 127 -3.68 -0.10 -1.73
C GLY A 127 -3.55 0.14 -3.23
N ALA A 128 -4.15 -0.74 -4.06
CA ALA A 128 -4.18 -0.53 -5.50
C ALA A 128 -5.21 0.55 -5.89
N ILE A 129 -6.39 0.55 -5.26
CA ILE A 129 -7.45 1.52 -5.51
C ILE A 129 -6.97 2.94 -5.18
N VAL A 130 -6.35 3.12 -4.00
CA VAL A 130 -5.94 4.45 -3.53
C VAL A 130 -4.85 5.09 -4.41
N ALA A 131 -4.12 4.30 -5.20
CA ALA A 131 -3.11 4.81 -6.14
C ALA A 131 -3.71 5.63 -7.30
N GLY A 132 -4.97 5.42 -7.63
CA GLY A 132 -5.68 6.12 -8.70
C GLY A 132 -6.01 7.58 -8.40
N PRO A 133 -6.71 8.26 -9.32
CA PRO A 133 -7.10 9.66 -9.14
C PRO A 133 -8.30 9.83 -8.21
N THR A 134 -9.16 8.83 -8.08
CA THR A 134 -10.37 8.87 -7.23
C THR A 134 -10.68 7.51 -6.64
N ILE A 135 -11.24 7.51 -5.44
CA ILE A 135 -11.75 6.33 -4.76
C ILE A 135 -13.27 6.37 -4.57
N LYS A 136 -13.92 7.39 -5.13
CA LYS A 136 -15.35 7.67 -4.93
C LYS A 136 -16.30 6.56 -5.31
N THR A 137 -15.91 5.67 -6.22
CA THR A 137 -16.71 4.52 -6.67
C THR A 137 -16.74 3.36 -5.68
N PHE A 138 -15.93 3.41 -4.63
CA PHE A 138 -15.77 2.35 -3.64
C PHE A 138 -16.38 2.75 -2.29
N HIS A 139 -17.62 3.29 -2.32
CA HIS A 139 -18.33 3.66 -1.10
C HIS A 139 -18.47 2.47 -0.14
N GLU A 140 -18.03 2.68 1.08
CA GLU A 140 -18.30 1.79 2.19
C GLU A 140 -19.53 2.27 2.96
N ALA A 141 -20.35 1.30 3.40
CA ALA A 141 -21.75 1.57 3.82
C ALA A 141 -21.91 2.33 5.14
N ASP A 142 -20.85 2.53 5.92
CA ASP A 142 -20.95 3.09 7.26
C ASP A 142 -20.42 4.54 7.32
N SER A 143 -21.12 5.38 8.07
CA SER A 143 -20.67 6.75 8.38
C SER A 143 -19.39 6.67 9.23
N PRO A 144 -18.22 6.94 8.68
CA PRO A 144 -16.97 6.78 9.39
C PRO A 144 -16.78 7.89 10.43
N THR A 145 -16.01 7.58 11.46
CA THR A 145 -15.58 8.56 12.49
C THR A 145 -14.37 9.39 12.04
N TYR A 146 -13.95 9.26 10.78
CA TYR A 146 -12.81 9.94 10.17
C TYR A 146 -13.22 10.69 8.90
N GLU A 147 -12.37 11.59 8.42
CA GLU A 147 -12.64 12.39 7.22
C GLU A 147 -12.67 11.51 5.96
N MET A 148 -13.76 11.60 5.21
CA MET A 148 -13.92 10.95 3.90
C MET A 148 -13.24 11.77 2.81
N ILE A 149 -12.23 11.19 2.16
CA ILE A 149 -11.46 11.84 1.09
C ILE A 149 -11.71 11.07 -0.20
N ASP A 150 -12.41 11.67 -1.15
CA ASP A 150 -12.76 11.03 -2.43
C ASP A 150 -11.60 10.96 -3.43
N SER A 151 -10.60 11.84 -3.28
CA SER A 151 -9.40 11.83 -4.14
C SER A 151 -8.45 10.73 -3.72
N GLY A 152 -7.91 9.98 -4.70
CA GLY A 152 -6.79 9.07 -4.48
C GLY A 152 -5.45 9.80 -4.42
N LEU A 153 -4.37 9.05 -4.63
CA LEU A 153 -2.99 9.55 -4.57
C LEU A 153 -2.47 10.13 -5.90
N HIS A 154 -3.23 9.95 -6.99
CA HIS A 154 -2.81 10.37 -8.33
C HIS A 154 -1.42 9.82 -8.74
N LEU A 155 -1.10 8.58 -8.37
CA LEU A 155 0.10 7.87 -8.81
C LEU A 155 -0.05 7.31 -10.22
N CYS A 156 -1.29 7.11 -10.67
CA CYS A 156 -1.67 6.78 -12.05
C CYS A 156 -2.93 7.57 -12.44
N ASP A 157 -3.25 7.60 -13.73
CA ASP A 157 -4.36 8.36 -14.33
C ASP A 157 -5.60 7.50 -14.63
N PHE A 158 -5.64 6.26 -14.12
CA PHE A 158 -6.74 5.33 -14.26
C PHE A 158 -7.25 4.84 -12.90
N VAL A 159 -8.51 4.43 -12.85
CA VAL A 159 -9.13 3.82 -11.66
C VAL A 159 -8.85 2.32 -11.68
N VAL A 160 -8.34 1.80 -10.57
CA VAL A 160 -8.12 0.37 -10.37
C VAL A 160 -9.37 -0.25 -9.79
N ILE A 161 -9.88 -1.31 -10.42
CA ILE A 161 -11.02 -2.11 -9.94
C ILE A 161 -10.50 -3.51 -9.63
N PRO A 162 -10.15 -3.81 -8.37
CA PRO A 162 -9.69 -5.13 -7.98
C PRO A 162 -10.85 -6.14 -7.93
N HIS A 163 -10.54 -7.42 -7.89
CA HIS A 163 -11.51 -8.52 -7.72
C HIS A 163 -12.58 -8.64 -8.83
N TRP A 164 -12.25 -8.17 -10.01
CA TRP A 164 -13.12 -8.28 -11.19
C TRP A 164 -13.19 -9.71 -11.71
#